data_8f8c11e2810b1470f574de441bf8be07
#
_entry.id   8f8c11e2810b1470f574de441bf8be07
#
_cell.length_a   1.000
_cell.length_b   1.000
_cell.length_c   1.000
_cell.angle_alpha   90.00
_cell.angle_beta   90.00
_cell.angle_gamma   90.00
#
_symmetry.space_group_name_H-M   'P 1'
#
loop_
_entity.id
_entity.type
_entity.pdbx_description
1 polymer ?
#
loop_
_entity_poly.entity_id
_entity_poly.type
_entity_poly.pdbx_seq_one_letter_code
_entity_poly.pdbx_strand_id
1 'polypeptide(L)'
;MLTQARFTRIISVLFIVQVLKLDSIQFSLIQSIFLFSQSFSEILSGIIGDMFNNKTVIFSGLFLLATAPLITVSSFFLPSNITLIILVISSVLDGIGNALISGADDALFYEGIRQDGNEDDYGKIRGNMQFISSVVVGLATAIGRYLFSLNYALPYIFQSIFILGAVVVIVFTKENKATKAESEQDEETLSGIFKKVLSVFKDMVHSSNILFLFIFTILVTSVINAIFMLLPNYISKLGFDASANGNVFMIYSLARGLIATPAYRLIKMRFSSLTILIASLLFVATGLEWQQNKYLFLIGAGILYIVLDILDPIVMKMLNLWVSDISRATFISGLSFSISLMTMIINPIIGTIIQSYGTIYMLVFTSLVTIFMIFAVYFLILKTKRKSN
;
A
#
# COMPACT_ATOMS: atom_id res chain seq x y z
N MET A 1 -11.43 -6.47 -8.79
CA MET A 1 -10.51 -7.06 -9.77
C MET A 1 -10.11 -6.08 -10.86
N LEU A 2 -11.04 -5.48 -11.62
CA LEU A 2 -10.71 -4.50 -12.67
C LEU A 2 -9.96 -3.28 -12.12
N THR A 3 -10.25 -2.82 -10.92
CA THR A 3 -9.55 -1.73 -10.23
C THR A 3 -8.11 -2.06 -9.84
N GLN A 4 -7.77 -3.34 -9.71
CA GLN A 4 -6.42 -3.82 -9.43
C GLN A 4 -5.53 -3.89 -10.69
N ALA A 5 -6.13 -3.84 -11.89
CA ALA A 5 -5.41 -3.80 -13.17
C ALA A 5 -4.75 -2.42 -13.39
N ARG A 6 -3.71 -2.11 -12.60
CA ARG A 6 -3.01 -0.84 -12.68
C ARG A 6 -1.82 -0.93 -13.64
N PHE A 7 -2.06 -0.55 -14.88
CA PHE A 7 -1.03 -0.53 -15.94
C PHE A 7 0.07 0.51 -15.67
N THR A 8 -0.22 1.53 -14.87
CA THR A 8 0.69 2.66 -14.60
C THR A 8 1.54 2.50 -13.34
N ARG A 9 1.30 1.48 -12.50
CA ARG A 9 1.87 1.36 -11.15
C ARG A 9 3.39 1.53 -11.08
N ILE A 10 4.13 0.82 -11.95
CA ILE A 10 5.61 0.88 -11.98
C ILE A 10 6.09 2.00 -12.90
N ILE A 11 5.28 2.34 -13.90
CA ILE A 11 5.64 3.27 -14.97
C ILE A 11 5.51 4.73 -14.49
N SER A 12 4.66 5.02 -13.52
CA SER A 12 4.41 6.40 -13.06
C SER A 12 5.69 7.11 -12.64
N VAL A 13 6.60 6.44 -11.94
CA VAL A 13 7.89 7.04 -11.57
C VAL A 13 8.79 7.26 -12.80
N LEU A 14 8.77 6.35 -13.78
CA LEU A 14 9.54 6.52 -15.02
C LEU A 14 8.98 7.68 -15.86
N PHE A 15 7.66 7.78 -15.97
CA PHE A 15 6.99 8.87 -16.67
C PHE A 15 7.30 10.22 -16.01
N ILE A 16 7.10 10.33 -14.70
CA ILE A 16 7.28 11.60 -13.99
C ILE A 16 8.74 12.03 -13.94
N VAL A 17 9.67 11.11 -13.65
CA VAL A 17 11.09 11.45 -13.46
C VAL A 17 11.86 11.47 -14.78
N GLN A 18 11.61 10.51 -15.69
CA GLN A 18 12.41 10.40 -16.91
C GLN A 18 11.80 11.15 -18.09
N VAL A 19 10.47 11.16 -18.23
CA VAL A 19 9.78 11.80 -19.35
C VAL A 19 9.48 13.27 -19.05
N LEU A 20 8.81 13.55 -17.91
CA LEU A 20 8.47 14.90 -17.50
C LEU A 20 9.64 15.67 -16.87
N LYS A 21 10.76 14.98 -16.58
CA LYS A 21 11.99 15.57 -16.01
C LYS A 21 11.82 16.20 -14.64
N LEU A 22 10.81 15.77 -13.88
CA LEU A 22 10.67 16.17 -12.49
C LEU A 22 11.72 15.45 -11.63
N ASP A 23 12.14 16.10 -10.56
CA ASP A 23 13.14 15.51 -9.65
C ASP A 23 12.53 14.48 -8.67
N SER A 24 13.40 13.77 -7.95
CA SER A 24 12.98 12.74 -7.00
C SER A 24 12.20 13.31 -5.81
N ILE A 25 12.46 14.56 -5.41
CA ILE A 25 11.73 15.24 -4.33
C ILE A 25 10.31 15.53 -4.80
N GLN A 26 10.16 16.12 -5.97
CA GLN A 26 8.85 16.44 -6.55
C GLN A 26 7.98 15.19 -6.72
N PHE A 27 8.57 14.10 -7.23
CA PHE A 27 7.88 12.81 -7.32
C PHE A 27 7.44 12.29 -5.94
N SER A 28 8.34 12.34 -4.95
CA SER A 28 8.06 11.88 -3.59
C SER A 28 6.97 12.72 -2.91
N LEU A 29 6.94 14.03 -3.15
CA LEU A 29 5.87 14.91 -2.67
C LEU A 29 4.51 14.58 -3.31
N ILE A 30 4.47 14.33 -4.62
CA ILE A 30 3.25 13.89 -5.33
C ILE A 30 2.70 12.61 -4.70
N GLN A 31 3.57 11.63 -4.42
CA GLN A 31 3.18 10.39 -3.79
C GLN A 31 2.72 10.58 -2.33
N SER A 32 3.33 11.51 -1.60
CA SER A 32 2.89 11.86 -0.24
C SER A 32 1.50 12.48 -0.25
N ILE A 33 1.20 13.35 -1.23
CA ILE A 33 -0.12 13.94 -1.42
C ILE A 33 -1.16 12.86 -1.77
N PHE A 34 -0.80 11.90 -2.63
CA PHE A 34 -1.66 10.74 -2.91
C PHE A 34 -2.02 9.99 -1.62
N LEU A 35 -1.02 9.61 -0.81
CA LEU A 35 -1.24 8.88 0.45
C LEU A 35 -2.05 9.71 1.46
N PHE A 36 -1.79 11.01 1.56
CA PHE A 36 -2.58 11.91 2.40
C PHE A 36 -4.03 11.93 1.97
N SER A 37 -4.29 12.15 0.68
CA SER A 37 -5.63 12.20 0.13
C SER A 37 -6.39 10.90 0.31
N GLN A 38 -5.71 9.75 0.09
CA GLN A 38 -6.29 8.43 0.31
C GLN A 38 -6.64 8.23 1.78
N SER A 39 -5.66 8.38 2.68
CA SER A 39 -5.85 8.11 4.12
C SER A 39 -6.88 9.05 4.77
N PHE A 40 -6.89 10.32 4.38
CA PHE A 40 -7.88 11.26 4.86
C PHE A 40 -9.29 10.93 4.36
N SER A 41 -9.40 10.57 3.09
CA SER A 41 -10.68 10.20 2.48
C SER A 41 -11.19 8.85 2.95
N GLU A 42 -10.33 7.92 3.38
CA GLU A 42 -10.75 6.64 4.00
C GLU A 42 -11.52 6.88 5.30
N ILE A 43 -11.16 7.87 6.08
CA ILE A 43 -11.92 8.26 7.29
C ILE A 43 -13.32 8.76 6.91
N LEU A 44 -13.40 9.57 5.85
CA LEU A 44 -14.67 10.14 5.39
C LEU A 44 -15.51 9.13 4.62
N SER A 45 -14.89 8.17 3.93
CA SER A 45 -15.60 7.18 3.10
C SER A 45 -16.51 6.26 3.91
N GLY A 46 -16.14 5.98 5.17
CA GLY A 46 -17.01 5.26 6.10
C GLY A 46 -18.34 5.99 6.31
N ILE A 47 -18.29 7.29 6.58
CA ILE A 47 -19.50 8.12 6.78
C ILE A 47 -20.29 8.23 5.47
N ILE A 48 -19.61 8.42 4.35
CA ILE A 48 -20.26 8.49 3.02
C ILE A 48 -20.90 7.15 2.67
N GLY A 49 -20.25 6.02 3.00
CA GLY A 49 -20.81 4.68 2.82
C GLY A 49 -22.11 4.44 3.61
N ASP A 50 -22.25 5.05 4.80
CA ASP A 50 -23.47 4.97 5.60
C ASP A 50 -24.59 5.87 5.06
N MET A 51 -24.26 7.01 4.47
CA MET A 51 -25.24 7.96 3.91
C MET A 51 -25.72 7.57 2.51
N PHE A 52 -24.87 6.98 1.69
CA PHE A 52 -25.16 6.64 0.29
C PHE A 52 -25.13 5.14 0.05
N ASN A 53 -25.76 4.70 -1.06
CA ASN A 53 -25.69 3.30 -1.48
C ASN A 53 -24.25 2.95 -1.90
N ASN A 54 -23.79 1.75 -1.53
CA ASN A 54 -22.44 1.25 -1.85
C ASN A 54 -22.16 1.37 -3.36
N LYS A 55 -23.15 1.06 -4.22
CA LYS A 55 -23.06 1.20 -5.68
C LYS A 55 -22.74 2.65 -6.10
N THR A 56 -23.38 3.65 -5.51
CA THR A 56 -23.16 5.07 -5.84
C THR A 56 -21.76 5.50 -5.42
N VAL A 57 -21.30 5.07 -4.24
CA VAL A 57 -19.96 5.37 -3.73
C VAL A 57 -18.89 4.74 -4.63
N ILE A 58 -19.06 3.47 -4.99
CA ILE A 58 -18.14 2.77 -5.91
C ILE A 58 -18.13 3.45 -7.28
N PHE A 59 -19.29 3.80 -7.84
CA PHE A 59 -19.41 4.51 -9.12
C PHE A 59 -18.60 5.83 -9.09
N SER A 60 -18.79 6.65 -8.06
CA SER A 60 -18.07 7.91 -7.90
C SER A 60 -16.56 7.69 -7.78
N GLY A 61 -16.13 6.71 -6.98
CA GLY A 61 -14.73 6.33 -6.84
C GLY A 61 -14.11 5.87 -8.16
N LEU A 62 -14.80 5.00 -8.90
CA LEU A 62 -14.34 4.53 -10.22
C LEU A 62 -14.23 5.66 -11.24
N PHE A 63 -15.16 6.61 -11.22
CA PHE A 63 -15.11 7.78 -12.12
C PHE A 63 -13.87 8.64 -11.84
N LEU A 64 -13.55 8.88 -10.56
CA LEU A 64 -12.32 9.59 -10.17
C LEU A 64 -11.08 8.82 -10.60
N LEU A 65 -11.04 7.50 -10.38
CA LEU A 65 -9.93 6.64 -10.79
C LEU A 65 -9.75 6.55 -12.31
N ALA A 66 -10.82 6.69 -13.08
CA ALA A 66 -10.75 6.71 -14.55
C ALA A 66 -10.22 8.04 -15.08
N THR A 67 -10.54 9.15 -14.41
CA THR A 67 -10.11 10.50 -14.83
C THR A 67 -8.67 10.81 -14.42
N ALA A 68 -8.21 10.35 -13.27
CA ALA A 68 -6.87 10.63 -12.75
C ALA A 68 -5.73 10.27 -13.73
N PRO A 69 -5.67 9.09 -14.37
CA PRO A 69 -4.63 8.76 -15.34
C PRO A 69 -4.64 9.70 -16.57
N LEU A 70 -5.83 10.11 -17.04
CA LEU A 70 -5.95 11.04 -18.17
C LEU A 70 -5.40 12.43 -17.81
N ILE A 71 -5.66 12.90 -16.59
CA ILE A 71 -5.09 14.14 -16.07
C ILE A 71 -3.57 14.00 -15.94
N THR A 72 -3.06 12.86 -15.44
CA THR A 72 -1.61 12.61 -15.39
C THR A 72 -0.97 12.73 -16.75
N VAL A 73 -1.52 12.08 -17.78
CA VAL A 73 -0.91 12.11 -19.12
C VAL A 73 -1.05 13.48 -19.78
N SER A 74 -2.13 14.23 -19.50
CA SER A 74 -2.29 15.58 -20.03
C SER A 74 -1.17 16.54 -19.61
N SER A 75 -0.53 16.28 -18.47
CA SER A 75 0.60 17.07 -17.98
C SER A 75 1.80 17.08 -18.94
N PHE A 76 1.93 16.08 -19.82
CA PHE A 76 2.97 16.02 -20.84
C PHE A 76 2.85 17.13 -21.89
N PHE A 77 1.63 17.57 -22.16
CA PHE A 77 1.35 18.61 -23.16
C PHE A 77 1.34 20.03 -22.61
N LEU A 78 1.59 20.17 -21.30
CA LEU A 78 1.49 21.45 -20.59
C LEU A 78 2.87 22.04 -20.27
N PRO A 79 3.00 23.34 -20.10
CA PRO A 79 4.21 24.00 -19.64
C PRO A 79 4.67 23.47 -18.27
N SER A 80 5.98 23.41 -18.04
CA SER A 80 6.58 22.83 -16.83
C SER A 80 6.13 23.49 -15.51
N ASN A 81 5.76 24.76 -15.53
CA ASN A 81 5.24 25.48 -14.37
C ASN A 81 3.85 24.99 -13.91
N ILE A 82 3.06 24.40 -14.82
CA ILE A 82 1.71 23.88 -14.53
C ILE A 82 1.74 22.37 -14.29
N THR A 83 2.72 21.67 -14.86
CA THR A 83 2.87 20.21 -14.80
C THR A 83 2.74 19.69 -13.37
N LEU A 84 3.45 20.26 -12.41
CA LEU A 84 3.41 19.82 -11.01
C LEU A 84 2.01 19.97 -10.41
N ILE A 85 1.32 21.06 -10.68
CA ILE A 85 -0.05 21.32 -10.17
C ILE A 85 -1.01 20.25 -10.72
N ILE A 86 -0.94 19.96 -12.00
CA ILE A 86 -1.78 18.93 -12.65
C ILE A 86 -1.54 17.55 -12.07
N LEU A 87 -0.28 17.19 -11.81
CA LEU A 87 0.07 15.92 -11.18
C LEU A 87 -0.45 15.84 -9.73
N VAL A 88 -0.39 16.94 -8.98
CA VAL A 88 -0.97 17.03 -7.64
C VAL A 88 -2.49 16.83 -7.70
N ILE A 89 -3.19 17.50 -8.60
CA ILE A 89 -4.63 17.31 -8.78
C ILE A 89 -4.96 15.86 -9.13
N SER A 90 -4.24 15.27 -10.07
CA SER A 90 -4.40 13.85 -10.42
C SER A 90 -4.20 12.92 -9.22
N SER A 91 -3.17 13.16 -8.41
CA SER A 91 -2.86 12.35 -7.22
C SER A 91 -3.92 12.46 -6.14
N VAL A 92 -4.50 13.65 -5.95
CA VAL A 92 -5.64 13.86 -5.04
C VAL A 92 -6.85 13.07 -5.51
N LEU A 93 -7.20 13.14 -6.80
CA LEU A 93 -8.34 12.41 -7.36
C LEU A 93 -8.13 10.90 -7.29
N ASP A 94 -6.91 10.40 -7.58
CA ASP A 94 -6.57 8.97 -7.46
C ASP A 94 -6.68 8.51 -6.00
N GLY A 95 -6.20 9.30 -5.04
CA GLY A 95 -6.31 9.02 -3.61
C GLY A 95 -7.75 8.95 -3.12
N ILE A 96 -8.57 9.96 -3.43
CA ILE A 96 -10.00 9.99 -3.08
C ILE A 96 -10.74 8.82 -3.74
N GLY A 97 -10.50 8.57 -5.02
CA GLY A 97 -11.12 7.47 -5.75
C GLY A 97 -10.83 6.10 -5.14
N ASN A 98 -9.58 5.86 -4.70
CA ASN A 98 -9.21 4.64 -3.99
C ASN A 98 -9.93 4.49 -2.66
N ALA A 99 -9.98 5.56 -1.88
CA ALA A 99 -10.63 5.56 -0.57
C ALA A 99 -12.13 5.27 -0.66
N LEU A 100 -12.82 5.85 -1.63
CA LEU A 100 -14.26 5.61 -1.84
C LEU A 100 -14.58 4.16 -2.20
N ILE A 101 -13.68 3.48 -2.91
CA ILE A 101 -13.90 2.09 -3.30
C ILE A 101 -13.57 1.14 -2.16
N SER A 102 -12.51 1.41 -1.39
CA SER A 102 -11.88 0.47 -0.44
C SER A 102 -12.84 -0.16 0.58
N GLY A 103 -13.84 0.55 1.08
CA GLY A 103 -14.80 -0.03 2.02
C GLY A 103 -16.08 -0.53 1.35
N ALA A 104 -16.53 0.17 0.33
CA ALA A 104 -17.79 -0.09 -0.34
C ALA A 104 -17.75 -1.36 -1.21
N ASP A 105 -16.60 -1.72 -1.81
CA ASP A 105 -16.46 -2.93 -2.62
C ASP A 105 -16.45 -4.20 -1.76
N ASP A 106 -15.82 -4.15 -0.60
CA ASP A 106 -15.83 -5.28 0.36
C ASP A 106 -17.23 -5.50 0.94
N ALA A 107 -17.95 -4.43 1.26
CA ALA A 107 -19.32 -4.50 1.75
C ALA A 107 -20.26 -5.09 0.69
N LEU A 108 -20.23 -4.57 -0.54
CA LEU A 108 -21.06 -5.07 -1.63
C LEU A 108 -20.75 -6.54 -1.97
N PHE A 109 -19.48 -6.92 -1.90
CA PHE A 109 -19.04 -8.28 -2.13
C PHE A 109 -19.55 -9.25 -1.05
N TYR A 110 -19.46 -8.86 0.22
CA TYR A 110 -19.97 -9.66 1.34
C TYR A 110 -21.48 -9.83 1.27
N GLU A 111 -22.21 -8.74 0.99
CA GLU A 111 -23.67 -8.78 0.80
C GLU A 111 -24.07 -9.73 -0.34
N GLY A 112 -23.35 -9.72 -1.47
CA GLY A 112 -23.61 -10.64 -2.59
C GLY A 112 -23.45 -12.10 -2.18
N ILE A 113 -22.37 -12.46 -1.48
CA ILE A 113 -22.14 -13.83 -1.01
C ILE A 113 -23.22 -14.27 -0.01
N ARG A 114 -23.64 -13.36 0.86
CA ARG A 114 -24.71 -13.61 1.84
C ARG A 114 -26.06 -13.86 1.18
N GLN A 115 -26.40 -13.08 0.17
CA GLN A 115 -27.65 -13.27 -0.60
C GLN A 115 -27.68 -14.60 -1.35
N ASP A 116 -26.53 -15.09 -1.82
CA ASP A 116 -26.39 -16.38 -2.48
C ASP A 116 -26.36 -17.57 -1.48
N GLY A 117 -26.41 -17.32 -0.17
CA GLY A 117 -26.39 -18.34 0.89
C GLY A 117 -25.03 -19.06 1.01
N ASN A 118 -23.95 -18.46 0.54
CA ASN A 118 -22.60 -19.04 0.50
C ASN A 118 -21.66 -18.45 1.58
N GLU A 119 -22.16 -18.01 2.70
CA GLU A 119 -21.37 -17.38 3.80
C GLU A 119 -20.25 -18.30 4.30
N ASP A 120 -20.51 -19.60 4.40
CA ASP A 120 -19.53 -20.60 4.83
C ASP A 120 -18.31 -20.69 3.88
N ASP A 121 -18.53 -20.42 2.59
CA ASP A 121 -17.47 -20.43 1.57
C ASP A 121 -16.77 -19.07 1.39
N TYR A 122 -17.14 -18.04 2.16
CA TYR A 122 -16.58 -16.69 2.04
C TYR A 122 -15.05 -16.68 2.02
N GLY A 123 -14.40 -17.39 2.95
CA GLY A 123 -12.95 -17.47 3.02
C GLY A 123 -12.29 -18.07 1.77
N LYS A 124 -12.89 -19.11 1.20
CA LYS A 124 -12.44 -19.75 -0.03
C LYS A 124 -12.61 -18.84 -1.25
N ILE A 125 -13.79 -18.20 -1.36
CA ILE A 125 -14.09 -17.26 -2.44
C ILE A 125 -13.13 -16.07 -2.39
N ARG A 126 -12.90 -15.49 -1.19
CA ARG A 126 -11.97 -14.40 -0.95
C ARG A 126 -10.53 -14.79 -1.33
N GLY A 127 -10.10 -15.99 -0.96
CA GLY A 127 -8.78 -16.52 -1.32
C GLY A 127 -8.59 -16.66 -2.84
N ASN A 128 -9.58 -17.20 -3.53
CA ASN A 128 -9.56 -17.31 -4.99
C ASN A 128 -9.52 -15.93 -5.66
N MET A 129 -10.29 -14.97 -5.16
CA MET A 129 -10.26 -13.58 -5.64
C MET A 129 -8.90 -12.93 -5.46
N GLN A 130 -8.25 -13.15 -4.32
CA GLN A 130 -6.90 -12.62 -4.06
C GLN A 130 -5.87 -13.21 -5.03
N PHE A 131 -5.96 -14.51 -5.31
CA PHE A 131 -5.09 -15.16 -6.31
C PHE A 131 -5.29 -14.55 -7.70
N ILE A 132 -6.54 -14.46 -8.17
CA ILE A 132 -6.88 -13.87 -9.49
C ILE A 132 -6.41 -12.40 -9.53
N SER A 133 -6.63 -11.64 -8.46
CA SER A 133 -6.16 -10.25 -8.35
C SER A 133 -4.64 -10.15 -8.53
N SER A 134 -3.87 -11.05 -7.92
CA SER A 134 -2.41 -11.09 -8.06
C SER A 134 -1.97 -11.37 -9.50
N VAL A 135 -2.65 -12.28 -10.18
CA VAL A 135 -2.42 -12.57 -11.62
C VAL A 135 -2.74 -11.34 -12.47
N VAL A 136 -3.88 -10.69 -12.22
CA VAL A 136 -4.30 -9.47 -12.94
C VAL A 136 -3.28 -8.35 -12.75
N VAL A 137 -2.81 -8.13 -11.53
CA VAL A 137 -1.76 -7.12 -11.24
C VAL A 137 -0.48 -7.43 -12.01
N GLY A 138 -0.04 -8.69 -12.03
CA GLY A 138 1.15 -9.11 -12.77
C GLY A 138 1.02 -8.87 -14.27
N LEU A 139 -0.10 -9.28 -14.86
CA LEU A 139 -0.38 -9.07 -16.29
C LEU A 139 -0.51 -7.59 -16.64
N ALA A 140 -1.24 -6.82 -15.85
CA ALA A 140 -1.41 -5.38 -16.06
C ALA A 140 -0.05 -4.66 -16.01
N THR A 141 0.82 -5.05 -15.07
CA THR A 141 2.19 -4.51 -14.98
C THR A 141 3.01 -4.81 -16.24
N ALA A 142 2.95 -6.05 -16.75
CA ALA A 142 3.66 -6.45 -17.95
C ALA A 142 3.13 -5.73 -19.20
N ILE A 143 1.81 -5.67 -19.37
CA ILE A 143 1.14 -4.99 -20.48
C ILE A 143 1.42 -3.48 -20.43
N GLY A 144 1.26 -2.87 -19.25
CA GLY A 144 1.48 -1.43 -19.06
C GLY A 144 2.90 -1.01 -19.49
N ARG A 145 3.87 -1.81 -19.17
CA ARG A 145 5.25 -1.59 -19.60
C ARG A 145 5.44 -1.72 -21.10
N TYR A 146 4.86 -2.74 -21.72
CA TYR A 146 4.90 -2.88 -23.19
C TYR A 146 4.26 -1.67 -23.87
N LEU A 147 3.09 -1.24 -23.39
CA LEU A 147 2.43 -0.04 -23.90
C LEU A 147 3.29 1.21 -23.74
N PHE A 148 3.99 1.35 -22.60
CA PHE A 148 4.87 2.48 -22.35
C PHE A 148 6.07 2.54 -23.33
N SER A 149 6.59 1.39 -23.73
CA SER A 149 7.67 1.33 -24.75
C SER A 149 7.20 1.77 -26.13
N LEU A 150 5.90 1.62 -26.43
CA LEU A 150 5.31 2.08 -27.70
C LEU A 150 4.98 3.58 -27.65
N ASN A 151 4.34 4.02 -26.58
CA ASN A 151 4.01 5.43 -26.35
C ASN A 151 3.72 5.66 -24.85
N TYR A 152 4.24 6.76 -24.31
CA TYR A 152 4.13 7.13 -22.89
C TYR A 152 2.68 7.31 -22.42
N ALA A 153 1.76 7.71 -23.29
CA ALA A 153 0.36 7.92 -22.98
C ALA A 153 -0.46 6.63 -22.91
N LEU A 154 -0.08 5.60 -23.68
CA LEU A 154 -0.89 4.38 -23.83
C LEU A 154 -1.24 3.70 -22.50
N PRO A 155 -0.32 3.48 -21.55
CA PRO A 155 -0.66 2.83 -20.28
C PRO A 155 -1.74 3.58 -19.49
N TYR A 156 -1.71 4.91 -19.53
CA TYR A 156 -2.66 5.78 -18.83
C TYR A 156 -4.04 5.73 -19.49
N ILE A 157 -4.09 5.78 -20.82
CA ILE A 157 -5.34 5.65 -21.58
C ILE A 157 -5.94 4.26 -21.38
N PHE A 158 -5.13 3.21 -21.46
CA PHE A 158 -5.59 1.84 -21.23
C PHE A 158 -6.13 1.65 -19.81
N GLN A 159 -5.45 2.21 -18.80
CA GLN A 159 -5.94 2.16 -17.43
C GLN A 159 -7.30 2.82 -17.29
N SER A 160 -7.50 4.01 -17.87
CA SER A 160 -8.77 4.70 -17.84
C SER A 160 -9.87 3.91 -18.54
N ILE A 161 -9.61 3.33 -19.70
CA ILE A 161 -10.58 2.48 -20.42
C ILE A 161 -10.95 1.26 -19.58
N PHE A 162 -10.00 0.59 -18.95
CA PHE A 162 -10.25 -0.56 -18.08
C PHE A 162 -11.11 -0.20 -16.86
N ILE A 163 -10.84 0.95 -16.24
CA ILE A 163 -11.63 1.42 -15.10
C ILE A 163 -13.02 1.85 -15.57
N LEU A 164 -13.17 2.47 -16.74
CA LEU A 164 -14.48 2.76 -17.33
C LEU A 164 -15.26 1.46 -17.62
N GLY A 165 -14.58 0.39 -18.02
CA GLY A 165 -15.20 -0.94 -18.10
C GLY A 165 -15.75 -1.41 -16.75
N ALA A 166 -15.05 -1.15 -15.64
CA ALA A 166 -15.56 -1.44 -14.30
C ALA A 166 -16.78 -0.56 -13.95
N VAL A 167 -16.81 0.71 -14.40
CA VAL A 167 -17.99 1.58 -14.25
C VAL A 167 -19.21 0.97 -14.93
N VAL A 168 -19.04 0.44 -16.14
CA VAL A 168 -20.12 -0.24 -16.85
C VAL A 168 -20.63 -1.45 -16.05
N VAL A 169 -19.72 -2.28 -15.53
CA VAL A 169 -20.09 -3.45 -14.72
C VAL A 169 -20.90 -3.05 -13.50
N ILE A 170 -20.45 -2.04 -12.73
CA ILE A 170 -21.16 -1.61 -11.51
C ILE A 170 -22.54 -1.03 -11.82
N VAL A 171 -22.74 -0.38 -12.96
CA VAL A 171 -24.05 0.12 -13.37
C VAL A 171 -25.07 -1.02 -13.50
N PHE A 172 -24.66 -2.18 -14.03
CA PHE A 172 -25.53 -3.35 -14.18
C PHE A 172 -25.64 -4.22 -12.91
N THR A 173 -24.82 -4.01 -11.90
CA THR A 173 -24.91 -4.75 -10.63
C THR A 173 -26.18 -4.33 -9.88
N LYS A 174 -26.94 -5.31 -9.38
CA LYS A 174 -28.13 -5.06 -8.55
C LYS A 174 -27.70 -4.91 -7.10
N GLU A 175 -28.13 -3.86 -6.46
CA GLU A 175 -28.01 -3.65 -5.02
C GLU A 175 -29.41 -3.75 -4.39
N ASN A 176 -29.61 -4.68 -3.47
CA ASN A 176 -30.89 -4.81 -2.76
C ASN A 176 -30.91 -3.85 -1.56
N LYS A 177 -31.87 -2.96 -1.54
CA LYS A 177 -32.04 -1.93 -0.50
C LYS A 177 -32.47 -2.46 0.88
N ALA A 178 -32.72 -3.78 1.00
CA ALA A 178 -33.46 -4.35 2.12
C ALA A 178 -32.68 -4.40 3.46
N THR A 179 -31.39 -4.15 3.50
CA THR A 179 -30.58 -4.43 4.71
C THR A 179 -30.14 -3.20 5.51
N LYS A 180 -30.37 -1.98 5.01
CA LYS A 180 -29.99 -0.75 5.76
C LYS A 180 -31.04 -0.28 6.78
N ALA A 181 -32.25 -0.87 6.78
CA ALA A 181 -33.34 -0.42 7.65
C ALA A 181 -33.44 -1.13 9.02
N GLU A 182 -32.64 -2.16 9.27
CA GLU A 182 -32.75 -2.98 10.50
C GLU A 182 -31.49 -2.98 11.41
N SER A 183 -30.41 -2.36 11.02
CA SER A 183 -29.38 -2.04 12.02
C SER A 183 -29.75 -0.72 12.67
N GLU A 184 -30.40 -0.79 13.82
CA GLU A 184 -30.35 0.24 14.86
C GLU A 184 -28.87 0.46 15.20
N GLN A 185 -28.17 1.17 14.34
CA GLN A 185 -26.85 1.68 14.67
C GLN A 185 -27.09 3.04 15.31
N ASP A 186 -26.77 3.09 16.62
CA ASP A 186 -26.49 4.34 17.29
C ASP A 186 -25.76 5.24 16.29
N GLU A 187 -26.27 6.47 16.08
CA GLU A 187 -25.57 7.51 15.31
C GLU A 187 -24.19 7.71 15.94
N GLU A 188 -23.20 6.92 15.49
CA GLU A 188 -21.81 7.12 15.91
C GLU A 188 -21.38 8.49 15.38
N THR A 189 -21.57 9.50 16.20
CA THR A 189 -21.08 10.85 15.95
C THR A 189 -19.57 10.77 15.68
N LEU A 190 -19.04 11.60 14.78
CA LEU A 190 -17.57 11.73 14.53
C LEU A 190 -16.77 11.74 15.84
N SER A 191 -17.30 12.38 16.90
CA SER A 191 -16.70 12.37 18.24
C SER A 191 -16.70 10.98 18.89
N GLY A 192 -17.68 10.14 18.60
CA GLY A 192 -17.76 8.74 19.09
C GLY A 192 -16.72 7.86 18.43
N ILE A 193 -16.56 7.98 17.10
CA ILE A 193 -15.52 7.27 16.34
C ILE A 193 -14.14 7.67 16.84
N PHE A 194 -13.88 8.98 17.02
CA PHE A 194 -12.62 9.48 17.58
C PHE A 194 -12.35 8.95 18.99
N LYS A 195 -13.35 8.91 19.86
CA LYS A 195 -13.23 8.34 21.21
C LYS A 195 -12.93 6.84 21.17
N LYS A 196 -13.57 6.09 20.28
CA LYS A 196 -13.36 4.65 20.10
C LYS A 196 -11.95 4.37 19.60
N VAL A 197 -11.47 5.12 18.58
CA VAL A 197 -10.09 5.06 18.10
C VAL A 197 -9.12 5.40 19.23
N LEU A 198 -9.37 6.46 19.99
CA LEU A 198 -8.52 6.88 21.11
C LEU A 198 -8.49 5.84 22.24
N SER A 199 -9.62 5.18 22.55
CA SER A 199 -9.66 4.10 23.54
C SER A 199 -8.84 2.89 23.10
N VAL A 200 -8.94 2.48 21.84
CA VAL A 200 -8.12 1.40 21.27
C VAL A 200 -6.62 1.74 21.34
N PHE A 201 -6.25 2.97 21.02
CA PHE A 201 -4.87 3.44 21.20
C PHE A 201 -4.43 3.45 22.67
N LYS A 202 -5.30 3.82 23.58
CA LYS A 202 -5.02 3.80 25.01
C LYS A 202 -4.79 2.37 25.51
N ASP A 203 -5.63 1.42 25.12
CA ASP A 203 -5.49 0.00 25.46
C ASP A 203 -4.21 -0.60 24.85
N MET A 204 -3.84 -0.18 23.65
CA MET A 204 -2.60 -0.56 23.00
C MET A 204 -1.36 -0.15 23.80
N VAL A 205 -1.34 1.07 24.36
CA VAL A 205 -0.21 1.58 25.16
C VAL A 205 -0.02 0.78 26.46
N HIS A 206 -1.08 0.15 26.98
CA HIS A 206 -1.00 -0.70 28.17
C HIS A 206 -0.38 -2.07 27.90
N SER A 207 -0.48 -2.60 26.68
CA SER A 207 0.16 -3.86 26.28
C SER A 207 1.48 -3.62 25.57
N SER A 208 2.60 -3.87 26.24
CA SER A 208 3.95 -3.72 25.67
C SER A 208 4.15 -4.55 24.40
N ASN A 209 3.54 -5.71 24.31
CA ASN A 209 3.66 -6.61 23.15
C ASN A 209 2.95 -6.03 21.92
N ILE A 210 1.73 -5.51 22.12
CA ILE A 210 0.94 -4.90 21.04
C ILE A 210 1.62 -3.61 20.59
N LEU A 211 2.02 -2.76 21.53
CA LEU A 211 2.72 -1.51 21.23
C LEU A 211 4.01 -1.75 20.46
N PHE A 212 4.81 -2.74 20.89
CA PHE A 212 6.04 -3.11 20.17
C PHE A 212 5.72 -3.51 18.74
N LEU A 213 4.78 -4.44 18.54
CA LEU A 213 4.44 -4.96 17.22
C LEU A 213 3.93 -3.85 16.31
N PHE A 214 3.11 -2.94 16.84
CA PHE A 214 2.55 -1.82 16.11
C PHE A 214 3.65 -0.86 15.60
N ILE A 215 4.51 -0.36 16.51
CA ILE A 215 5.58 0.57 16.16
C ILE A 215 6.62 -0.11 15.25
N PHE A 216 6.98 -1.36 15.55
CA PHE A 216 7.91 -2.15 14.73
C PHE A 216 7.41 -2.28 13.29
N THR A 217 6.13 -2.62 13.11
CA THR A 217 5.51 -2.78 11.79
C THR A 217 5.46 -1.45 11.05
N ILE A 218 5.05 -0.37 11.69
CA ILE A 218 5.02 0.97 11.08
C ILE A 218 6.41 1.33 10.57
N LEU A 219 7.45 1.21 11.39
CA LEU A 219 8.81 1.59 11.02
C LEU A 219 9.32 0.79 9.81
N VAL A 220 9.22 -0.53 9.87
CA VAL A 220 9.76 -1.39 8.81
C VAL A 220 8.96 -1.21 7.51
N THR A 221 7.63 -1.28 7.60
CA THR A 221 6.78 -1.24 6.40
C THR A 221 6.82 0.12 5.72
N SER A 222 6.82 1.22 6.49
CA SER A 222 6.82 2.56 5.90
C SER A 222 8.13 2.87 5.16
N VAL A 223 9.29 2.48 5.73
CA VAL A 223 10.58 2.69 5.08
C VAL A 223 10.68 1.88 3.79
N ILE A 224 10.32 0.60 3.83
CA ILE A 224 10.38 -0.26 2.65
C ILE A 224 9.41 0.21 1.57
N ASN A 225 8.17 0.60 1.91
CA ASN A 225 7.21 1.15 0.96
C ASN A 225 7.75 2.41 0.27
N ALA A 226 8.38 3.31 1.02
CA ALA A 226 8.96 4.52 0.48
C ALA A 226 10.16 4.24 -0.45
N ILE A 227 11.00 3.25 -0.13
CA ILE A 227 12.08 2.78 -1.01
C ILE A 227 11.51 2.25 -2.34
N PHE A 228 10.49 1.39 -2.27
CA PHE A 228 9.92 0.77 -3.47
C PHE A 228 9.28 1.74 -4.45
N MET A 229 8.86 2.88 -3.98
CA MET A 229 8.28 3.91 -4.82
C MET A 229 9.25 4.45 -5.88
N LEU A 230 10.52 4.61 -5.52
CA LEU A 230 11.58 5.12 -6.42
C LEU A 230 12.44 4.02 -7.05
N LEU A 231 12.31 2.78 -6.56
CA LEU A 231 13.11 1.64 -7.02
C LEU A 231 13.04 1.38 -8.53
N PRO A 232 11.88 1.46 -9.21
CA PRO A 232 11.82 1.24 -10.66
C PRO A 232 12.67 2.22 -11.46
N ASN A 233 12.74 3.49 -11.02
CA ASN A 233 13.58 4.50 -11.65
C ASN A 233 15.08 4.17 -11.49
N TYR A 234 15.47 3.66 -10.33
CA TYR A 234 16.87 3.27 -10.11
C TYR A 234 17.25 2.02 -10.90
N ILE A 235 16.40 1.00 -10.93
CA ILE A 235 16.63 -0.20 -11.75
C ILE A 235 16.80 0.18 -13.23
N SER A 236 16.02 1.14 -13.73
CA SER A 236 16.20 1.67 -15.08
C SER A 236 17.58 2.34 -15.27
N LYS A 237 18.07 3.11 -14.28
CA LYS A 237 19.40 3.72 -14.31
C LYS A 237 20.54 2.70 -14.27
N LEU A 238 20.32 1.49 -13.76
CA LEU A 238 21.28 0.38 -13.82
C LEU A 238 21.40 -0.28 -15.21
N GLY A 239 20.67 0.24 -16.21
CA GLY A 239 20.69 -0.25 -17.59
C GLY A 239 19.66 -1.34 -17.88
N PHE A 240 18.71 -1.57 -16.98
CA PHE A 240 17.56 -2.39 -17.27
C PHE A 240 16.49 -1.54 -17.97
N ASP A 241 16.13 -1.92 -19.18
CA ASP A 241 15.05 -1.24 -19.90
C ASP A 241 13.70 -1.36 -19.16
N ALA A 242 12.70 -0.62 -19.59
CA ALA A 242 11.38 -0.69 -18.99
C ALA A 242 10.82 -2.13 -19.03
N SER A 243 11.21 -2.94 -20.03
CA SER A 243 10.83 -4.34 -20.19
C SER A 243 11.42 -5.22 -19.07
N ALA A 244 12.71 -5.16 -18.86
CA ALA A 244 13.39 -5.92 -17.81
C ALA A 244 12.93 -5.52 -16.41
N ASN A 245 12.71 -4.23 -16.19
CA ASN A 245 12.22 -3.68 -14.92
C ASN A 245 10.88 -4.33 -14.48
N GLY A 246 9.90 -4.44 -15.37
CA GLY A 246 8.65 -5.11 -15.03
C GLY A 246 8.78 -6.63 -14.83
N ASN A 247 9.70 -7.32 -15.52
CA ASN A 247 9.97 -8.73 -15.26
C ASN A 247 10.53 -8.93 -13.86
N VAL A 248 11.40 -8.02 -13.38
CA VAL A 248 11.92 -8.03 -12.01
C VAL A 248 10.77 -7.94 -11.00
N PHE A 249 9.86 -6.98 -11.16
CA PHE A 249 8.72 -6.84 -10.24
C PHE A 249 7.72 -7.99 -10.36
N MET A 250 7.58 -8.59 -11.53
CA MET A 250 6.79 -9.81 -11.70
C MET A 250 7.40 -10.97 -10.90
N ILE A 251 8.74 -11.16 -10.99
CA ILE A 251 9.45 -12.18 -10.22
C ILE A 251 9.27 -11.94 -8.71
N TYR A 252 9.41 -10.69 -8.24
CA TYR A 252 9.17 -10.36 -6.84
C TYR A 252 7.74 -10.68 -6.41
N SER A 253 6.74 -10.39 -7.24
CA SER A 253 5.34 -10.69 -6.95
C SER A 253 5.06 -12.19 -6.90
N LEU A 254 5.70 -12.99 -7.75
CA LEU A 254 5.59 -14.46 -7.71
C LEU A 254 6.30 -15.04 -6.49
N ALA A 255 7.50 -14.55 -6.17
CA ALA A 255 8.25 -14.96 -4.98
C ALA A 255 7.47 -14.65 -3.70
N ARG A 256 6.75 -13.53 -3.67
CA ARG A 256 5.86 -13.13 -2.60
C ARG A 256 4.87 -14.25 -2.22
N GLY A 257 4.13 -14.77 -3.19
CA GLY A 257 3.15 -15.83 -2.96
C GLY A 257 3.77 -17.11 -2.36
N LEU A 258 4.99 -17.46 -2.82
CA LEU A 258 5.69 -18.64 -2.34
C LEU A 258 6.22 -18.48 -0.91
N ILE A 259 6.61 -17.27 -0.51
CA ILE A 259 7.23 -17.01 0.80
C ILE A 259 6.17 -16.71 1.86
N ALA A 260 5.10 -16.04 1.53
CA ALA A 260 4.00 -15.75 2.44
C ALA A 260 3.34 -17.03 2.97
N THR A 261 3.28 -18.09 2.14
CA THR A 261 2.66 -19.36 2.51
C THR A 261 3.32 -20.02 3.74
N PRO A 262 4.65 -20.20 3.85
CA PRO A 262 5.28 -20.77 5.04
C PRO A 262 5.48 -19.75 6.18
N ALA A 263 5.30 -18.46 5.96
CA ALA A 263 5.54 -17.42 6.96
C ALA A 263 4.68 -17.58 8.22
N TYR A 264 3.50 -18.21 8.12
CA TYR A 264 2.67 -18.51 9.29
C TYR A 264 3.39 -19.43 10.33
N ARG A 265 4.40 -20.19 9.92
CA ARG A 265 5.19 -21.03 10.84
C ARG A 265 6.07 -20.19 11.78
N LEU A 266 6.41 -18.96 11.36
CA LEU A 266 7.23 -18.02 12.12
C LEU A 266 6.46 -17.31 13.24
N ILE A 267 5.14 -17.46 13.31
CA ILE A 267 4.27 -16.81 14.31
C ILE A 267 4.62 -17.18 15.75
N LYS A 268 5.19 -18.36 15.96
CA LYS A 268 5.64 -18.79 17.30
C LYS A 268 6.99 -18.20 17.71
N MET A 269 7.61 -17.39 16.86
CA MET A 269 8.89 -16.75 17.18
C MET A 269 8.75 -15.74 18.31
N ARG A 270 9.80 -15.67 19.14
CA ARG A 270 9.93 -14.60 20.14
C ARG A 270 10.20 -13.27 19.43
N PHE A 271 9.76 -12.15 20.01
CA PHE A 271 10.01 -10.82 19.43
C PHE A 271 11.50 -10.52 19.21
N SER A 272 12.38 -10.99 20.12
CA SER A 272 13.82 -10.89 19.91
C SER A 272 14.29 -11.58 18.63
N SER A 273 13.78 -12.79 18.37
CA SER A 273 14.13 -13.54 17.17
C SER A 273 13.56 -12.89 15.90
N LEU A 274 12.33 -12.33 15.96
CA LEU A 274 11.74 -11.57 14.88
C LEU A 274 12.55 -10.31 14.57
N THR A 275 12.93 -9.55 15.60
CA THR A 275 13.75 -8.34 15.44
C THR A 275 15.10 -8.67 14.81
N ILE A 276 15.77 -9.72 15.29
CA ILE A 276 17.07 -10.16 14.74
C ILE A 276 16.89 -10.63 13.29
N LEU A 277 15.87 -11.41 12.98
CA LEU A 277 15.59 -11.88 11.62
C LEU A 277 15.42 -10.71 10.65
N ILE A 278 14.54 -9.76 10.96
CA ILE A 278 14.28 -8.60 10.10
C ILE A 278 15.53 -7.73 9.99
N ALA A 279 16.24 -7.47 11.09
CA ALA A 279 17.50 -6.72 11.05
C ALA A 279 18.57 -7.41 10.19
N SER A 280 18.68 -8.74 10.28
CA SER A 280 19.63 -9.51 9.46
C SER A 280 19.26 -9.46 7.97
N LEU A 281 17.98 -9.57 7.63
CA LEU A 281 17.53 -9.45 6.24
C LEU A 281 17.79 -8.06 5.68
N LEU A 282 17.52 -7.00 6.44
CA LEU A 282 17.83 -5.62 6.05
C LEU A 282 19.34 -5.42 5.87
N PHE A 283 20.14 -5.95 6.77
CA PHE A 283 21.61 -5.86 6.70
C PHE A 283 22.17 -6.58 5.47
N VAL A 284 21.69 -7.81 5.19
CA VAL A 284 22.10 -8.60 4.01
C VAL A 284 21.68 -7.87 2.72
N ALA A 285 20.42 -7.39 2.66
CA ALA A 285 19.94 -6.62 1.51
C ALA A 285 20.85 -5.43 1.21
N THR A 286 21.13 -4.61 2.24
CA THR A 286 22.01 -3.45 2.14
C THR A 286 23.43 -3.82 1.69
N GLY A 287 23.99 -4.91 2.22
CA GLY A 287 25.32 -5.40 1.83
C GLY A 287 25.39 -5.83 0.36
N LEU A 288 24.33 -6.43 -0.17
CA LEU A 288 24.22 -6.80 -1.59
C LEU A 288 24.07 -5.56 -2.48
N GLU A 289 23.26 -4.60 -2.07
CA GLU A 289 23.03 -3.35 -2.80
C GLU A 289 24.28 -2.45 -2.85
N TRP A 290 25.09 -2.48 -1.79
CA TRP A 290 26.36 -1.73 -1.71
C TRP A 290 27.41 -2.14 -2.74
N GLN A 291 27.40 -3.39 -3.17
CA GLN A 291 28.44 -3.93 -4.10
C GLN A 291 28.40 -3.35 -5.52
N GLN A 292 27.46 -2.46 -5.84
CA GLN A 292 27.29 -1.79 -7.14
C GLN A 292 27.14 -2.77 -8.32
N ASN A 293 26.90 -4.04 -8.05
CA ASN A 293 26.59 -5.04 -9.07
C ASN A 293 25.09 -5.07 -9.30
N LYS A 294 24.67 -4.84 -10.54
CA LYS A 294 23.25 -4.73 -10.90
C LYS A 294 22.41 -5.97 -10.54
N TYR A 295 22.99 -7.18 -10.58
CA TYR A 295 22.28 -8.40 -10.23
C TYR A 295 22.19 -8.60 -8.72
N LEU A 296 23.28 -8.30 -7.99
CA LEU A 296 23.27 -8.33 -6.53
C LEU A 296 22.32 -7.29 -5.95
N PHE A 297 22.25 -6.12 -6.59
CA PHE A 297 21.26 -5.09 -6.26
C PHE A 297 19.82 -5.61 -6.36
N LEU A 298 19.47 -6.30 -7.47
CA LEU A 298 18.14 -6.88 -7.63
C LEU A 298 17.85 -7.95 -6.55
N ILE A 299 18.83 -8.76 -6.19
CA ILE A 299 18.65 -9.73 -5.10
C ILE A 299 18.40 -9.01 -3.77
N GLY A 300 19.16 -7.97 -3.44
CA GLY A 300 18.98 -7.14 -2.25
C GLY A 300 17.58 -6.53 -2.20
N ALA A 301 17.15 -5.88 -3.28
CA ALA A 301 15.80 -5.33 -3.39
C ALA A 301 14.71 -6.41 -3.24
N GLY A 302 14.93 -7.61 -3.79
CA GLY A 302 14.04 -8.76 -3.59
C GLY A 302 13.94 -9.19 -2.12
N ILE A 303 15.03 -9.12 -1.36
CA ILE A 303 15.02 -9.41 0.08
C ILE A 303 14.15 -8.39 0.83
N LEU A 304 14.19 -7.10 0.47
CA LEU A 304 13.29 -6.10 1.07
C LEU A 304 11.80 -6.43 0.81
N TYR A 305 11.46 -6.95 -0.37
CA TYR A 305 10.11 -7.46 -0.64
C TYR A 305 9.74 -8.61 0.30
N ILE A 306 10.65 -9.55 0.49
CA ILE A 306 10.46 -10.71 1.37
C ILE A 306 10.21 -10.27 2.81
N VAL A 307 10.88 -9.22 3.29
CA VAL A 307 10.67 -8.68 4.64
C VAL A 307 9.21 -8.29 4.87
N LEU A 308 8.57 -7.60 3.92
CA LEU A 308 7.15 -7.23 4.04
C LEU A 308 6.24 -8.47 4.08
N ASP A 309 6.53 -9.45 3.24
CA ASP A 309 5.70 -10.64 3.09
C ASP A 309 5.82 -11.63 4.26
N ILE A 310 6.94 -11.58 4.97
CA ILE A 310 7.11 -12.29 6.25
C ILE A 310 6.38 -11.54 7.37
N LEU A 311 6.49 -10.23 7.39
CA LEU A 311 5.99 -9.41 8.49
C LEU A 311 4.45 -9.37 8.53
N ASP A 312 3.80 -9.17 7.39
CA ASP A 312 2.35 -8.98 7.29
C ASP A 312 1.53 -10.14 7.92
N PRO A 313 1.70 -11.43 7.54
CA PRO A 313 0.92 -12.52 8.12
C PRO A 313 1.24 -12.75 9.61
N ILE A 314 2.46 -12.45 10.06
CA ILE A 314 2.85 -12.57 11.47
C ILE A 314 2.08 -11.52 12.28
N VAL A 315 2.11 -10.27 11.83
CA VAL A 315 1.44 -9.14 12.47
C VAL A 315 -0.06 -9.36 12.52
N MET A 316 -0.68 -9.68 11.38
CA MET A 316 -2.12 -9.93 11.32
C MET A 316 -2.57 -11.05 12.24
N LYS A 317 -1.83 -12.15 12.32
CA LYS A 317 -2.19 -13.23 13.24
C LYS A 317 -1.98 -12.86 14.71
N MET A 318 -0.88 -12.18 15.05
CA MET A 318 -0.65 -11.72 16.42
C MET A 318 -1.71 -10.72 16.87
N LEU A 319 -2.13 -9.80 15.99
CA LEU A 319 -3.23 -8.89 16.25
C LEU A 319 -4.55 -9.65 16.47
N ASN A 320 -4.84 -10.63 15.63
CA ASN A 320 -6.02 -11.47 15.76
C ASN A 320 -6.08 -12.27 17.09
N LEU A 321 -4.93 -12.60 17.67
CA LEU A 321 -4.84 -13.32 18.94
C LEU A 321 -4.93 -12.42 20.17
N TRP A 322 -4.53 -11.16 20.07
CA TRP A 322 -4.36 -10.27 21.23
C TRP A 322 -5.38 -9.13 21.30
N VAL A 323 -6.02 -8.82 20.19
CA VAL A 323 -7.01 -7.76 20.11
C VAL A 323 -8.40 -8.40 20.09
N SER A 324 -9.34 -7.85 20.89
CA SER A 324 -10.73 -8.31 20.91
C SER A 324 -11.40 -8.13 19.55
N ASP A 325 -12.37 -8.99 19.23
CA ASP A 325 -13.08 -8.94 17.94
C ASP A 325 -13.70 -7.56 17.66
N ILE A 326 -14.23 -6.90 18.71
CA ILE A 326 -14.86 -5.57 18.62
C ILE A 326 -13.85 -4.49 18.21
N SER A 327 -12.60 -4.59 18.68
CA SER A 327 -11.56 -3.56 18.43
C SER A 327 -10.64 -3.90 17.26
N ARG A 328 -10.73 -5.10 16.70
CA ARG A 328 -9.80 -5.61 15.68
C ARG A 328 -9.81 -4.80 14.41
N ALA A 329 -10.98 -4.51 13.86
CA ALA A 329 -11.12 -3.73 12.63
C ALA A 329 -10.52 -2.32 12.80
N THR A 330 -10.83 -1.65 13.91
CA THR A 330 -10.29 -0.33 14.25
C THR A 330 -8.78 -0.36 14.40
N PHE A 331 -8.24 -1.44 14.99
CA PHE A 331 -6.79 -1.58 15.15
C PHE A 331 -6.06 -1.79 13.82
N ILE A 332 -6.58 -2.66 12.94
CA ILE A 332 -6.00 -2.92 11.62
C ILE A 332 -6.06 -1.64 10.76
N SER A 333 -7.19 -0.93 10.77
CA SER A 333 -7.32 0.36 10.07
C SER A 333 -6.37 1.41 10.63
N GLY A 334 -6.22 1.49 11.96
CA GLY A 334 -5.27 2.37 12.62
C GLY A 334 -3.81 2.07 12.27
N LEU A 335 -3.45 0.78 12.14
CA LEU A 335 -2.13 0.36 11.69
C LEU A 335 -1.87 0.78 10.24
N SER A 336 -2.79 0.50 9.34
CA SER A 336 -2.69 0.88 7.92
C SER A 336 -2.59 2.39 7.73
N PHE A 337 -3.43 3.16 8.45
CA PHE A 337 -3.38 4.61 8.49
C PHE A 337 -2.03 5.14 9.00
N SER A 338 -1.52 4.58 10.09
CA SER A 338 -0.22 4.97 10.67
C SER A 338 0.95 4.66 9.73
N ILE A 339 0.91 3.53 9.03
CA ILE A 339 1.90 3.18 8.00
C ILE A 339 1.85 4.20 6.86
N SER A 340 0.66 4.56 6.39
CA SER A 340 0.48 5.55 5.32
C SER A 340 0.99 6.94 5.72
N LEU A 341 0.66 7.39 6.94
CA LEU A 341 1.16 8.66 7.50
C LEU A 341 2.69 8.66 7.60
N MET A 342 3.27 7.60 8.13
CA MET A 342 4.72 7.50 8.27
C MET A 342 5.41 7.45 6.90
N THR A 343 4.86 6.69 5.96
CA THR A 343 5.36 6.64 4.58
C THR A 343 5.28 8.02 3.92
N MET A 344 4.18 8.76 4.11
CA MET A 344 4.02 10.14 3.61
C MET A 344 5.13 11.07 4.11
N ILE A 345 5.53 10.95 5.37
CA ILE A 345 6.61 11.75 5.96
C ILE A 345 7.98 11.29 5.44
N ILE A 346 8.19 9.99 5.30
CA ILE A 346 9.47 9.41 4.88
C ILE A 346 9.73 9.65 3.38
N ASN A 347 8.71 9.68 2.54
CA ASN A 347 8.86 9.85 1.09
C ASN A 347 9.69 11.07 0.68
N PRO A 348 9.40 12.31 1.14
CA PRO A 348 10.20 13.47 0.78
C PRO A 348 11.64 13.38 1.31
N ILE A 349 11.83 12.78 2.48
CA ILE A 349 13.15 12.56 3.07
C ILE A 349 13.97 11.64 2.17
N ILE A 350 13.41 10.52 1.74
CA ILE A 350 14.04 9.59 0.80
C ILE A 350 14.34 10.29 -0.54
N GLY A 351 13.38 11.06 -1.07
CA GLY A 351 13.56 11.83 -2.30
C GLY A 351 14.75 12.80 -2.21
N THR A 352 14.85 13.51 -1.09
CA THR A 352 15.96 14.46 -0.80
C THR A 352 17.31 13.74 -0.70
N ILE A 353 17.37 12.62 0.03
CA ILE A 353 18.61 11.84 0.19
C ILE A 353 19.06 11.29 -1.18
N ILE A 354 18.13 10.77 -1.99
CA ILE A 354 18.46 10.28 -3.34
C ILE A 354 19.01 11.40 -4.22
N GLN A 355 18.42 12.58 -4.16
CA GLN A 355 18.83 13.71 -4.99
C GLN A 355 20.21 14.23 -4.58
N SER A 356 20.50 14.28 -3.27
CA SER A 356 21.74 14.84 -2.75
C SER A 356 22.90 13.84 -2.76
N TYR A 357 22.65 12.57 -2.45
CA TYR A 357 23.69 11.56 -2.18
C TYR A 357 23.59 10.32 -3.07
N GLY A 358 22.48 10.17 -3.80
CA GLY A 358 22.23 9.02 -4.65
C GLY A 358 21.53 7.85 -3.95
N THR A 359 21.08 6.89 -4.76
CA THR A 359 20.19 5.80 -4.29
C THR A 359 20.89 4.81 -3.37
N ILE A 360 22.16 4.46 -3.62
CA ILE A 360 22.89 3.50 -2.79
C ILE A 360 23.09 4.06 -1.37
N TYR A 361 23.51 5.32 -1.25
CA TYR A 361 23.65 5.95 0.07
C TYR A 361 22.31 6.05 0.81
N MET A 362 21.23 6.34 0.08
CA MET A 362 19.88 6.35 0.66
C MET A 362 19.51 4.97 1.21
N LEU A 363 19.71 3.88 0.46
CA LEU A 363 19.40 2.53 0.89
C LEU A 363 20.19 2.13 2.15
N VAL A 364 21.50 2.40 2.15
CA VAL A 364 22.36 2.11 3.31
C VAL A 364 21.94 2.90 4.53
N PHE A 365 21.75 4.22 4.37
CA PHE A 365 21.37 5.09 5.46
C PHE A 365 20.01 4.70 6.06
N THR A 366 18.98 4.54 5.22
CA THR A 366 17.64 4.18 5.68
C THR A 366 17.59 2.81 6.32
N SER A 367 18.32 1.82 5.78
CA SER A 367 18.40 0.48 6.38
C SER A 367 19.09 0.49 7.73
N LEU A 368 20.23 1.19 7.88
CA LEU A 368 20.94 1.30 9.15
C LEU A 368 20.12 2.04 10.20
N VAL A 369 19.46 3.13 9.82
CA VAL A 369 18.54 3.87 10.70
C VAL A 369 17.37 2.97 11.13
N THR A 370 16.79 2.22 10.21
CA THR A 370 15.69 1.30 10.52
C THR A 370 16.14 0.20 11.46
N ILE A 371 17.29 -0.42 11.21
CA ILE A 371 17.87 -1.44 12.11
C ILE A 371 18.08 -0.85 13.51
N PHE A 372 18.67 0.34 13.62
CA PHE A 372 18.86 1.01 14.90
C PHE A 372 17.52 1.25 15.61
N MET A 373 16.54 1.80 14.90
CA MET A 373 15.22 2.12 15.45
C MET A 373 14.47 0.89 15.93
N ILE A 374 14.47 -0.23 15.19
CA ILE A 374 13.80 -1.46 15.64
C ILE A 374 14.44 -2.07 16.89
N PHE A 375 15.76 -2.00 17.02
CA PHE A 375 16.44 -2.39 18.26
C PHE A 375 16.12 -1.44 19.40
N ALA A 376 16.12 -0.13 19.17
CA ALA A 376 15.74 0.87 20.18
C ALA A 376 14.31 0.61 20.69
N VAL A 377 13.35 0.39 19.78
CA VAL A 377 11.96 0.05 20.12
C VAL A 377 11.87 -1.25 20.92
N TYR A 378 12.63 -2.28 20.53
CA TYR A 378 12.71 -3.54 21.27
C TYR A 378 13.20 -3.33 22.71
N PHE A 379 14.30 -2.59 22.89
CA PHE A 379 14.89 -2.34 24.22
C PHE A 379 13.98 -1.47 25.09
N LEU A 380 13.44 -0.38 24.55
CA LEU A 380 12.62 0.57 25.30
C LEU A 380 11.27 -0.04 25.73
N ILE A 381 10.61 -0.80 24.86
CA ILE A 381 9.26 -1.28 25.15
C ILE A 381 9.28 -2.63 25.87
N LEU A 382 10.08 -3.60 25.40
CA LEU A 382 10.02 -4.97 25.93
C LEU A 382 10.98 -5.25 27.05
N LYS A 383 12.20 -4.71 27.02
CA LYS A 383 13.24 -5.02 28.02
C LYS A 383 13.12 -4.18 29.27
N THR A 384 12.69 -2.91 29.13
CA THR A 384 12.56 -2.01 30.29
C THR A 384 11.38 -2.37 31.16
N LYS A 385 10.23 -2.73 30.58
CA LYS A 385 9.04 -3.18 31.35
C LYS A 385 9.19 -4.57 31.98
N ARG A 386 10.09 -5.44 31.50
CA ARG A 386 10.43 -6.71 32.17
C ARG A 386 11.20 -6.52 33.49
N LYS A 387 11.76 -5.35 33.73
CA LYS A 387 12.48 -5.03 35.00
C LYS A 387 11.56 -4.39 36.05
N SER A 388 10.36 -3.97 35.67
CA SER A 388 9.41 -3.31 36.57
C SER A 388 8.26 -4.24 37.06
N ASN A 389 8.18 -5.46 36.56
CA ASN A 389 7.37 -6.58 37.06
C ASN A 389 8.30 -7.68 37.63
#